data_c654605237138bcda4e8215ba83f0e5c
#
_entry.id   c654605237138bcda4e8215ba83f0e5c
#
_cell.length_a   1.000
_cell.length_b   1.000
_cell.length_c   1.000
_cell.angle_alpha   90.00
_cell.angle_beta   90.00
_cell.angle_gamma   90.00
#
_symmetry.space_group_name_H-M   'P 1'
#
loop_
_entity.id
_entity.type
_entity.pdbx_description
1 polymer ?
#
loop_
_entity_poly.entity_id
_entity_poly.type
_entity_poly.pdbx_seq_one_letter_code
_entity_poly.pdbx_strand_id
1 'polypeptide(L)'
;MAQIKSKVSSTPTRTAAEIKEWYEKNEKNISNFAKAQNALKQLVDPTKSTTRTYSTFDKTKLRTYMKNPPAQYKNLRNLSRYLYYRSSVYRRLIWFNATMIDTNARAVIPIIDINKGGDKAKVLKSYYDTLSVLNNMNLALEFLKAYIIAWREDVFFGMAFYDDTGYFILPVDPDYAKVNGAYMTGDLSYVMDMSYYTRHEDMVEWIGEPLTSMYRQYQSNTTENRWQQMPDEYCVCFKVNIDDYEIPLPPYMNLFNSLINLADLEDIQAVADEANIYKLVTATIPLSNDQDGVDQFLVDPDTAIEYYNKFVDSLPDYIAAAITPIPLDVLTFGDDQATDVNKIENATKTVFNTSGGAQLLNSSSISGTTAWQGAIKFDEKYATSSLLPQTQAYLNRFLSYQVSNPAKVKMLETSPYTKSTLKKELLEEAQYGIPNALVINNLNGFN
;
A
#
# COMPACT_ATOMS: atom_id res chain seq x y z
N MET A 1 -37.23 31.87 35.27
CA MET A 1 -37.05 30.48 34.85
C MET A 1 -38.00 30.21 33.68
N ALA A 2 -37.50 30.32 32.46
CA ALA A 2 -38.27 30.04 31.25
C ALA A 2 -37.88 28.63 30.76
N GLN A 3 -38.83 27.72 30.75
CA GLN A 3 -38.66 26.37 30.24
C GLN A 3 -38.51 26.40 28.69
N ILE A 4 -37.32 26.06 28.21
CA ILE A 4 -37.10 25.80 26.80
C ILE A 4 -37.64 24.38 26.53
N LYS A 5 -38.82 24.30 25.93
CA LYS A 5 -39.31 23.04 25.34
C LYS A 5 -38.54 22.75 24.09
N SER A 6 -37.64 21.75 24.14
CA SER A 6 -37.02 21.19 22.95
C SER A 6 -38.12 20.53 22.09
N LYS A 7 -38.38 21.08 20.91
CA LYS A 7 -39.10 20.35 19.86
C LYS A 7 -38.14 19.27 19.33
N VAL A 8 -38.36 18.05 19.79
CA VAL A 8 -37.83 16.87 19.11
C VAL A 8 -38.54 16.81 17.76
N SER A 9 -37.80 17.08 16.70
CA SER A 9 -38.22 16.83 15.33
C SER A 9 -38.44 15.33 15.18
N SER A 10 -39.72 14.93 15.12
CA SER A 10 -40.07 13.55 14.77
C SER A 10 -39.66 13.33 13.31
N THR A 11 -38.63 12.52 13.08
CA THR A 11 -38.34 11.92 11.77
C THR A 11 -39.66 11.33 11.26
N PRO A 12 -40.10 11.62 10.02
CA PRO A 12 -41.33 11.06 9.49
C PRO A 12 -41.18 9.54 9.47
N THR A 13 -41.97 8.88 10.30
CA THR A 13 -42.04 7.41 10.33
C THR A 13 -42.69 7.00 9.00
N ARG A 14 -41.89 6.42 8.11
CA ARG A 14 -42.39 5.86 6.85
C ARG A 14 -43.42 4.79 7.18
N THR A 15 -44.52 4.79 6.45
CA THR A 15 -45.53 3.74 6.57
C THR A 15 -44.98 2.40 6.07
N ALA A 16 -45.53 1.28 6.55
CA ALA A 16 -45.12 -0.05 6.11
C ALA A 16 -45.20 -0.24 4.58
N ALA A 17 -46.15 0.47 3.92
CA ALA A 17 -46.27 0.48 2.46
C ALA A 17 -45.13 1.24 1.78
N GLU A 18 -44.74 2.40 2.30
CA GLU A 18 -43.59 3.19 1.79
C GLU A 18 -42.27 2.48 2.01
N ILE A 19 -42.11 1.76 3.12
CA ILE A 19 -40.95 0.91 3.38
C ILE A 19 -40.90 -0.24 2.38
N LYS A 20 -42.01 -0.87 2.07
CA LYS A 20 -42.09 -1.97 1.12
C LYS A 20 -41.78 -1.49 -0.31
N GLU A 21 -42.38 -0.37 -0.73
CA GLU A 21 -42.11 0.25 -2.03
C GLU A 21 -40.64 0.68 -2.15
N TRP A 22 -40.07 1.22 -1.07
CA TRP A 22 -38.65 1.55 -1.02
C TRP A 22 -37.77 0.31 -1.15
N TYR A 23 -38.10 -0.80 -0.45
CA TYR A 23 -37.36 -2.06 -0.59
C TYR A 23 -37.48 -2.64 -1.99
N GLU A 24 -38.65 -2.68 -2.60
CA GLU A 24 -38.85 -3.16 -3.96
C GLU A 24 -38.08 -2.33 -4.99
N LYS A 25 -38.04 -1.01 -4.81
CA LYS A 25 -37.28 -0.08 -5.66
C LYS A 25 -35.78 -0.21 -5.51
N ASN A 26 -35.30 -0.54 -4.31
CA ASN A 26 -33.87 -0.64 -4.01
C ASN A 26 -33.37 -2.09 -3.92
N GLU A 27 -34.25 -3.09 -4.08
CA GLU A 27 -33.89 -4.50 -4.01
C GLU A 27 -32.79 -4.88 -4.99
N LYS A 28 -32.79 -4.32 -6.20
CA LYS A 28 -31.73 -4.49 -7.19
C LYS A 28 -30.39 -3.90 -6.71
N ASN A 29 -30.39 -2.74 -6.08
CA ASN A 29 -29.19 -2.06 -5.60
C ASN A 29 -28.62 -2.77 -4.38
N ILE A 30 -29.48 -3.18 -3.44
CA ILE A 30 -29.08 -3.97 -2.25
C ILE A 30 -28.56 -5.35 -2.68
N SER A 31 -29.22 -6.00 -3.65
CA SER A 31 -28.75 -7.27 -4.23
C SER A 31 -27.39 -7.12 -4.92
N ASN A 32 -27.18 -6.03 -5.66
CA ASN A 32 -25.91 -5.78 -6.36
C ASN A 32 -24.77 -5.49 -5.37
N PHE A 33 -25.04 -4.75 -4.30
CA PHE A 33 -24.05 -4.50 -3.24
C PHE A 33 -23.68 -5.78 -2.50
N ALA A 34 -24.68 -6.58 -2.11
CA ALA A 34 -24.44 -7.88 -1.46
C ALA A 34 -23.66 -8.84 -2.38
N LYS A 35 -23.95 -8.83 -3.68
CA LYS A 35 -23.22 -9.61 -4.70
C LYS A 35 -21.78 -9.13 -4.82
N ALA A 36 -21.55 -7.83 -4.88
CA ALA A 36 -20.21 -7.26 -4.95
C ALA A 36 -19.39 -7.51 -3.65
N GLN A 37 -20.01 -7.43 -2.48
CA GLN A 37 -19.36 -7.83 -1.22
C GLN A 37 -19.03 -9.33 -1.20
N ASN A 38 -19.90 -10.18 -1.74
CA ASN A 38 -19.63 -11.61 -1.84
C ASN A 38 -18.52 -11.91 -2.83
N ALA A 39 -18.43 -11.19 -3.95
CA ALA A 39 -17.31 -11.26 -4.89
C ALA A 39 -15.98 -10.88 -4.22
N LEU A 40 -15.97 -9.84 -3.39
CA LEU A 40 -14.79 -9.48 -2.57
C LEU A 40 -14.41 -10.57 -1.57
N LYS A 41 -15.39 -11.23 -0.94
CA LYS A 41 -15.14 -12.34 -0.03
C LYS A 41 -14.56 -13.57 -0.74
N GLN A 42 -14.93 -13.80 -2.01
CA GLN A 42 -14.41 -14.94 -2.79
C GLN A 42 -13.11 -14.64 -3.53
N LEU A 43 -12.72 -13.37 -3.70
CA LEU A 43 -11.35 -13.03 -4.08
C LEU A 43 -10.33 -13.58 -3.06
N VAL A 44 -10.80 -13.86 -1.84
CA VAL A 44 -10.05 -14.54 -0.78
C VAL A 44 -10.81 -15.82 -0.41
N ASP A 45 -10.80 -16.82 -1.29
CA ASP A 45 -11.33 -18.14 -0.95
C ASP A 45 -10.36 -18.81 0.05
N PRO A 46 -10.75 -18.94 1.34
CA PRO A 46 -9.88 -19.56 2.33
C PRO A 46 -9.69 -21.07 2.10
N THR A 47 -10.51 -21.69 1.23
CA THR A 47 -10.41 -23.12 0.92
C THR A 47 -9.48 -23.39 -0.25
N LYS A 48 -9.23 -22.39 -1.10
CA LYS A 48 -8.23 -22.47 -2.16
C LYS A 48 -6.92 -21.94 -1.59
N SER A 49 -6.00 -22.85 -1.26
CA SER A 49 -4.60 -22.52 -1.02
C SER A 49 -4.06 -21.80 -2.26
N THR A 50 -4.21 -20.48 -2.31
CA THR A 50 -3.51 -19.66 -3.30
C THR A 50 -2.06 -19.59 -2.88
N THR A 51 -1.34 -20.70 -3.08
CA THR A 51 0.11 -20.67 -3.13
C THR A 51 0.45 -19.85 -4.36
N ARG A 52 0.48 -18.52 -4.21
CA ARG A 52 1.12 -17.66 -5.19
C ARG A 52 2.61 -17.97 -5.12
N THR A 53 3.02 -18.98 -5.87
CA THR A 53 4.44 -19.28 -6.03
C THR A 53 5.02 -18.15 -6.85
N TYR A 54 5.60 -17.17 -6.16
CA TYR A 54 6.42 -16.18 -6.84
C TYR A 54 7.65 -16.92 -7.36
N SER A 55 7.87 -16.86 -8.68
CA SER A 55 9.13 -17.35 -9.25
C SER A 55 10.27 -16.61 -8.56
N THR A 56 11.30 -17.33 -8.14
CA THR A 56 12.51 -16.74 -7.58
C THR A 56 13.10 -15.77 -8.61
N PHE A 57 13.07 -14.49 -8.28
CA PHE A 57 13.70 -13.46 -9.09
C PHE A 57 15.17 -13.36 -8.68
N ASP A 58 16.04 -13.57 -9.64
CA ASP A 58 17.48 -13.38 -9.46
C ASP A 58 17.99 -12.08 -10.12
N LYS A 59 19.22 -11.69 -9.79
CA LYS A 59 19.86 -10.49 -10.35
C LYS A 59 20.00 -10.53 -11.87
N THR A 60 20.11 -11.72 -12.46
CA THR A 60 20.28 -11.90 -13.91
C THR A 60 18.99 -11.58 -14.63
N LYS A 61 17.86 -12.07 -14.12
CA LYS A 61 16.52 -11.74 -14.63
C LYS A 61 16.24 -10.26 -14.50
N LEU A 62 16.53 -9.65 -13.32
CA LEU A 62 16.36 -8.22 -13.13
C LEU A 62 17.16 -7.41 -14.17
N ARG A 63 18.44 -7.71 -14.36
CA ARG A 63 19.27 -7.02 -15.38
C ARG A 63 18.67 -7.15 -16.78
N THR A 64 18.08 -8.29 -17.11
CA THR A 64 17.40 -8.50 -18.40
C THR A 64 16.17 -7.61 -18.52
N TYR A 65 15.34 -7.51 -17.49
CA TYR A 65 14.15 -6.64 -17.50
C TYR A 65 14.51 -5.15 -17.57
N MET A 66 15.57 -4.74 -16.87
CA MET A 66 16.05 -3.35 -16.85
C MET A 66 16.74 -2.91 -18.15
N LYS A 67 17.07 -3.81 -19.08
CA LYS A 67 17.59 -3.43 -20.40
C LYS A 67 16.55 -2.74 -21.29
N ASN A 68 15.26 -3.15 -21.15
CA ASN A 68 14.14 -2.55 -21.87
C ASN A 68 12.90 -2.55 -20.97
N PRO A 69 12.82 -1.63 -20.00
CA PRO A 69 11.73 -1.59 -19.04
C PRO A 69 10.34 -1.50 -19.67
N PRO A 70 10.13 -0.67 -20.73
CA PRO A 70 8.81 -0.58 -21.35
C PRO A 70 8.29 -1.90 -21.91
N ALA A 71 9.15 -2.73 -22.51
CA ALA A 71 8.76 -4.04 -23.03
C ALA A 71 8.56 -5.08 -21.91
N GLN A 72 9.10 -4.83 -20.72
CA GLN A 72 9.09 -5.75 -19.58
C GLN A 72 8.21 -5.27 -18.41
N TYR A 73 7.33 -4.30 -18.65
CA TYR A 73 6.54 -3.66 -17.59
C TYR A 73 5.74 -4.66 -16.72
N LYS A 74 5.17 -5.73 -17.31
CA LYS A 74 4.47 -6.77 -16.56
C LYS A 74 5.40 -7.55 -15.61
N ASN A 75 6.59 -7.90 -16.10
CA ASN A 75 7.60 -8.59 -15.29
C ASN A 75 8.11 -7.71 -14.16
N LEU A 76 8.31 -6.40 -14.41
CA LEU A 76 8.70 -5.43 -13.40
C LEU A 76 7.62 -5.20 -12.35
N ARG A 77 6.32 -5.18 -12.72
CA ARG A 77 5.22 -5.14 -11.76
C ARG A 77 5.15 -6.40 -10.91
N ASN A 78 5.33 -7.59 -11.50
CA ASN A 78 5.37 -8.84 -10.77
C ASN A 78 6.56 -8.87 -9.79
N LEU A 79 7.71 -8.35 -10.18
CA LEU A 79 8.86 -8.19 -9.29
C LEU A 79 8.54 -7.19 -8.16
N SER A 80 7.87 -6.09 -8.43
CA SER A 80 7.41 -5.14 -7.43
C SER A 80 6.48 -5.81 -6.40
N ARG A 81 5.52 -6.61 -6.85
CA ARG A 81 4.64 -7.41 -5.97
C ARG A 81 5.45 -8.38 -5.10
N TYR A 82 6.43 -9.07 -5.68
CA TYR A 82 7.32 -9.96 -4.94
C TYR A 82 8.09 -9.22 -3.86
N LEU A 83 8.77 -8.12 -4.22
CA LEU A 83 9.55 -7.31 -3.28
C LEU A 83 8.69 -6.70 -2.18
N TYR A 84 7.45 -6.33 -2.46
CA TYR A 84 6.52 -5.81 -1.45
C TYR A 84 6.24 -6.81 -0.32
N TYR A 85 6.25 -8.11 -0.61
CA TYR A 85 6.08 -9.16 0.40
C TYR A 85 7.41 -9.63 1.01
N ARG A 86 8.52 -9.56 0.27
CA ARG A 86 9.82 -10.04 0.72
C ARG A 86 10.60 -8.98 1.52
N SER A 87 10.56 -7.73 1.12
CA SER A 87 11.33 -6.64 1.72
C SER A 87 10.48 -5.76 2.62
N SER A 88 10.79 -5.74 3.92
CA SER A 88 10.16 -4.85 4.91
C SER A 88 10.41 -3.37 4.60
N VAL A 89 11.61 -3.04 4.10
CA VAL A 89 12.02 -1.70 3.70
C VAL A 89 11.18 -1.20 2.52
N TYR A 90 11.02 -2.04 1.49
CA TYR A 90 10.20 -1.69 0.33
C TYR A 90 8.73 -1.51 0.70
N ARG A 91 8.19 -2.42 1.49
CA ARG A 91 6.81 -2.31 2.00
C ARG A 91 6.60 -1.03 2.79
N ARG A 92 7.53 -0.69 3.67
CA ARG A 92 7.49 0.55 4.47
C ARG A 92 7.50 1.79 3.57
N LEU A 93 8.32 1.81 2.51
CA LEU A 93 8.40 2.91 1.54
C LEU A 93 7.06 3.13 0.80
N ILE A 94 6.44 2.06 0.32
CA ILE A 94 5.12 2.11 -0.34
C ILE A 94 4.05 2.64 0.63
N TRP A 95 3.98 2.10 1.83
CA TRP A 95 3.02 2.53 2.85
C TRP A 95 3.21 3.99 3.24
N PHE A 96 4.46 4.42 3.41
CA PHE A 96 4.79 5.80 3.76
C PHE A 96 4.19 6.78 2.75
N ASN A 97 4.44 6.57 1.44
CA ASN A 97 3.89 7.45 0.41
C ASN A 97 2.36 7.38 0.32
N ALA A 98 1.78 6.19 0.43
CA ALA A 98 0.33 6.03 0.37
C ALA A 98 -0.39 6.71 1.54
N THR A 99 0.22 6.75 2.73
CA THR A 99 -0.35 7.37 3.94
C THR A 99 -0.10 8.87 4.06
N MET A 100 0.74 9.45 3.19
CA MET A 100 0.97 10.89 3.15
C MET A 100 -0.25 11.68 2.64
N ILE A 101 -1.18 11.04 1.95
CA ILE A 101 -2.39 11.67 1.43
C ILE A 101 -3.51 11.54 2.46
N ASP A 102 -3.87 12.65 3.12
CA ASP A 102 -5.04 12.69 4.02
C ASP A 102 -6.32 12.97 3.22
N THR A 103 -7.07 11.91 2.92
CA THR A 103 -8.34 12.02 2.18
C THR A 103 -9.45 12.73 2.96
N ASN A 104 -9.29 12.90 4.28
CA ASN A 104 -10.20 13.68 5.10
C ASN A 104 -9.87 15.18 5.09
N ALA A 105 -8.67 15.55 4.63
CA ALA A 105 -8.28 16.95 4.49
C ALA A 105 -8.86 17.53 3.19
N ARG A 106 -10.13 17.87 3.21
CA ARG A 106 -10.87 18.41 2.07
C ARG A 106 -11.74 19.59 2.48
N ALA A 107 -12.01 20.49 1.53
CA ALA A 107 -12.97 21.55 1.65
C ALA A 107 -14.11 21.31 0.67
N VAL A 108 -15.35 21.38 1.14
CA VAL A 108 -16.56 21.32 0.30
C VAL A 108 -17.04 22.74 0.09
N ILE A 109 -17.04 23.20 -1.16
CA ILE A 109 -17.30 24.58 -1.53
C ILE A 109 -18.62 24.63 -2.32
N PRO A 110 -19.66 25.30 -1.80
CA PRO A 110 -20.90 25.44 -2.54
C PRO A 110 -20.70 26.31 -3.79
N ILE A 111 -21.29 25.90 -4.91
CA ILE A 111 -21.23 26.66 -6.16
C ILE A 111 -22.35 27.68 -6.15
N ILE A 112 -22.00 28.98 -6.11
CA ILE A 112 -22.92 30.08 -6.13
C ILE A 112 -22.75 30.83 -7.46
N ASP A 113 -23.81 30.89 -8.26
CA ASP A 113 -23.84 31.76 -9.45
C ASP A 113 -24.17 33.19 -9.01
N ILE A 114 -23.14 34.00 -8.87
CA ILE A 114 -23.24 35.39 -8.41
C ILE A 114 -24.13 36.24 -9.35
N ASN A 115 -24.17 35.90 -10.65
CA ASN A 115 -24.89 36.66 -11.65
C ASN A 115 -26.40 36.36 -11.64
N LYS A 116 -26.82 35.20 -11.15
CA LYS A 116 -28.23 34.77 -11.14
C LYS A 116 -28.91 34.92 -9.79
N GLY A 117 -28.25 35.50 -8.77
CA GLY A 117 -28.81 35.67 -7.44
C GLY A 117 -29.30 34.32 -6.87
N GLY A 118 -28.40 33.35 -6.77
CA GLY A 118 -28.73 31.95 -6.51
C GLY A 118 -29.68 31.74 -5.33
N ASP A 119 -30.67 30.86 -5.53
CA ASP A 119 -31.58 30.42 -4.48
C ASP A 119 -30.79 29.77 -3.34
N LYS A 120 -30.67 30.48 -2.23
CA LYS A 120 -29.91 30.05 -1.05
C LYS A 120 -30.33 28.64 -0.56
N ALA A 121 -31.64 28.34 -0.65
CA ALA A 121 -32.16 27.04 -0.22
C ALA A 121 -31.64 25.90 -1.13
N LYS A 122 -31.57 26.12 -2.44
CA LYS A 122 -31.03 25.15 -3.40
C LYS A 122 -29.53 24.92 -3.21
N VAL A 123 -28.77 26.00 -2.98
CA VAL A 123 -27.33 25.91 -2.71
C VAL A 123 -27.05 25.13 -1.42
N LEU A 124 -27.77 25.42 -0.35
CA LEU A 124 -27.65 24.70 0.91
C LEU A 124 -28.06 23.25 0.77
N LYS A 125 -29.14 22.95 0.05
CA LYS A 125 -29.55 21.57 -0.21
C LYS A 125 -28.44 20.79 -0.94
N SER A 126 -27.94 21.34 -2.04
CA SER A 126 -26.86 20.76 -2.82
C SER A 126 -25.59 20.52 -1.98
N TYR A 127 -25.26 21.44 -1.10
CA TYR A 127 -24.14 21.31 -0.17
C TYR A 127 -24.35 20.15 0.81
N TYR A 128 -25.53 20.06 1.45
CA TYR A 128 -25.82 18.98 2.38
C TYR A 128 -25.96 17.61 1.70
N ASP A 129 -26.53 17.56 0.50
CA ASP A 129 -26.61 16.33 -0.30
C ASP A 129 -25.19 15.84 -0.65
N THR A 130 -24.29 16.74 -1.03
CA THR A 130 -22.88 16.43 -1.30
C THR A 130 -22.16 15.91 -0.05
N LEU A 131 -22.36 16.56 1.11
CA LEU A 131 -21.79 16.10 2.37
C LEU A 131 -22.31 14.73 2.77
N SER A 132 -23.61 14.47 2.58
CA SER A 132 -24.21 13.17 2.87
C SER A 132 -23.56 12.05 2.08
N VAL A 133 -23.34 12.24 0.77
CA VAL A 133 -22.64 11.26 -0.07
C VAL A 133 -21.20 11.05 0.44
N LEU A 134 -20.45 12.13 0.68
CA LEU A 134 -19.07 12.05 1.13
C LEU A 134 -18.91 11.37 2.50
N ASN A 135 -19.89 11.55 3.40
CA ASN A 135 -19.88 10.93 4.73
C ASN A 135 -20.24 9.44 4.68
N ASN A 136 -21.05 9.03 3.71
CA ASN A 136 -21.35 7.62 3.49
C ASN A 136 -20.20 6.86 2.80
N MET A 137 -19.23 7.59 2.20
CA MET A 137 -18.07 7.01 1.56
C MET A 137 -16.96 6.74 2.59
N ASN A 138 -16.46 5.52 2.65
CA ASN A 138 -15.29 5.18 3.45
C ASN A 138 -13.99 5.52 2.71
N LEU A 139 -13.80 6.83 2.39
CA LEU A 139 -12.73 7.32 1.53
C LEU A 139 -11.34 6.97 2.05
N ALA A 140 -11.14 7.08 3.37
CA ALA A 140 -9.83 6.84 3.97
C ALA A 140 -9.33 5.40 3.72
N LEU A 141 -10.22 4.40 3.83
CA LEU A 141 -9.86 3.01 3.60
C LEU A 141 -9.76 2.67 2.11
N GLU A 142 -10.77 3.08 1.32
CA GLU A 142 -10.85 2.70 -0.09
C GLU A 142 -9.72 3.34 -0.91
N PHE A 143 -9.42 4.61 -0.66
CA PHE A 143 -8.33 5.29 -1.35
C PHE A 143 -6.95 4.85 -0.85
N LEU A 144 -6.79 4.54 0.45
CA LEU A 144 -5.52 3.97 0.92
C LEU A 144 -5.18 2.66 0.20
N LYS A 145 -6.17 1.77 0.00
CA LYS A 145 -5.98 0.55 -0.79
C LYS A 145 -5.54 0.87 -2.22
N ALA A 146 -6.20 1.84 -2.85
CA ALA A 146 -5.89 2.27 -4.20
C ALA A 146 -4.48 2.88 -4.31
N TYR A 147 -4.09 3.73 -3.37
CA TYR A 147 -2.77 4.37 -3.35
C TYR A 147 -1.64 3.38 -3.09
N ILE A 148 -1.83 2.39 -2.20
CA ILE A 148 -0.84 1.33 -1.98
C ILE A 148 -0.58 0.56 -3.29
N ILE A 149 -1.63 0.25 -4.05
CA ILE A 149 -1.48 -0.45 -5.32
C ILE A 149 -0.82 0.46 -6.36
N ALA A 150 -1.24 1.73 -6.46
CA ALA A 150 -0.66 2.69 -7.38
C ALA A 150 0.84 2.92 -7.11
N TRP A 151 1.25 3.10 -5.86
CA TRP A 151 2.67 3.23 -5.50
C TRP A 151 3.49 1.96 -5.72
N ARG A 152 2.85 0.79 -5.62
CA ARG A 152 3.50 -0.50 -5.88
C ARG A 152 3.62 -0.80 -7.38
N GLU A 153 2.60 -0.50 -8.17
CA GLU A 153 2.45 -0.98 -9.55
C GLU A 153 2.35 0.14 -10.59
N ASP A 154 2.50 1.40 -10.15
CA ASP A 154 2.33 2.64 -10.91
C ASP A 154 0.88 3.02 -11.20
N VAL A 155 -0.01 2.04 -11.35
CA VAL A 155 -1.40 2.28 -11.69
C VAL A 155 -2.33 1.45 -10.82
N PHE A 156 -3.45 2.05 -10.48
CA PHE A 156 -4.59 1.39 -9.88
C PHE A 156 -5.79 1.51 -10.81
N PHE A 157 -6.43 0.39 -11.11
CA PHE A 157 -7.73 0.32 -11.78
C PHE A 157 -8.75 -0.23 -10.81
N GLY A 158 -9.94 0.36 -10.80
CA GLY A 158 -11.01 -0.09 -9.92
C GLY A 158 -12.40 0.25 -10.44
N MET A 159 -13.38 -0.49 -9.98
CA MET A 159 -14.80 -0.21 -10.16
C MET A 159 -15.38 0.29 -8.86
N ALA A 160 -15.95 1.50 -8.87
CA ALA A 160 -16.61 2.09 -7.71
C ALA A 160 -18.07 1.65 -7.65
N PHE A 161 -18.50 1.24 -6.48
CA PHE A 161 -19.88 0.93 -6.17
C PHE A 161 -20.35 1.81 -5.02
N TYR A 162 -21.51 2.41 -5.19
CA TYR A 162 -22.11 3.30 -4.21
C TYR A 162 -23.61 3.04 -4.12
N ASP A 163 -24.11 3.00 -2.91
CA ASP A 163 -25.54 3.04 -2.59
C ASP A 163 -25.76 3.75 -1.24
N ASP A 164 -27.00 3.78 -0.76
CA ASP A 164 -27.35 4.42 0.50
C ASP A 164 -26.69 3.76 1.73
N THR A 165 -26.12 2.57 1.59
CA THR A 165 -25.47 1.81 2.67
C THR A 165 -23.96 2.01 2.72
N GLY A 166 -23.33 2.45 1.64
CA GLY A 166 -21.90 2.70 1.61
C GLY A 166 -21.27 2.81 0.23
N TYR A 167 -19.95 2.82 0.26
CA TYR A 167 -19.09 2.94 -0.90
C TYR A 167 -17.90 1.98 -0.80
N PHE A 168 -17.57 1.31 -1.88
CA PHE A 168 -16.33 0.56 -1.99
C PHE A 168 -15.80 0.54 -3.42
N ILE A 169 -14.50 0.28 -3.55
CA ILE A 169 -13.85 0.14 -4.84
C ILE A 169 -13.38 -1.31 -5.01
N LEU A 170 -13.85 -1.97 -6.06
CA LEU A 170 -13.39 -3.30 -6.45
C LEU A 170 -12.14 -3.13 -7.31
N PRO A 171 -10.95 -3.63 -6.89
CA PRO A 171 -9.74 -3.56 -7.69
C PRO A 171 -9.86 -4.43 -8.95
N VAL A 172 -9.38 -3.90 -10.07
CA VAL A 172 -9.26 -4.59 -11.35
C VAL A 172 -7.79 -4.97 -11.55
N ASP A 173 -7.52 -6.18 -12.05
CA ASP A 173 -6.14 -6.62 -12.29
C ASP A 173 -5.50 -5.78 -13.41
N PRO A 174 -4.40 -5.09 -13.13
CA PRO A 174 -3.72 -4.25 -14.12
C PRO A 174 -3.17 -5.00 -15.34
N ASP A 175 -3.12 -6.33 -15.31
CA ASP A 175 -2.73 -7.11 -16.48
C ASP A 175 -3.84 -7.19 -17.53
N TYR A 176 -5.09 -6.89 -17.11
CA TYR A 176 -6.29 -6.89 -17.94
C TYR A 176 -6.95 -5.52 -18.08
N ALA A 177 -6.23 -4.45 -17.74
CA ALA A 177 -6.73 -3.09 -17.89
C ALA A 177 -5.64 -2.17 -18.47
N LYS A 178 -6.05 -1.12 -19.17
CA LYS A 178 -5.15 -0.12 -19.75
C LYS A 178 -5.78 1.26 -19.66
N VAL A 179 -4.98 2.27 -19.35
CA VAL A 179 -5.41 3.66 -19.50
C VAL A 179 -5.70 3.93 -20.98
N ASN A 180 -6.85 4.50 -21.27
CA ASN A 180 -7.23 4.85 -22.64
C ASN A 180 -7.44 6.35 -22.85
N GLY A 181 -7.40 7.15 -21.78
CA GLY A 181 -7.55 8.58 -21.88
C GLY A 181 -7.71 9.25 -20.52
N ALA A 182 -8.02 10.55 -20.56
CA ALA A 182 -8.33 11.36 -19.39
C ALA A 182 -9.66 12.07 -19.60
N TYR A 183 -10.42 12.24 -18.54
CA TYR A 183 -11.60 13.09 -18.53
C TYR A 183 -11.22 14.56 -18.54
N MET A 184 -12.16 15.42 -18.96
CA MET A 184 -11.98 16.88 -18.90
C MET A 184 -11.74 17.40 -17.46
N THR A 185 -12.11 16.62 -16.47
CA THR A 185 -11.85 16.87 -15.04
C THR A 185 -10.41 16.64 -14.64
N GLY A 186 -9.63 15.87 -15.43
CA GLY A 186 -8.22 15.57 -15.20
C GLY A 186 -7.95 14.21 -14.57
N ASP A 187 -8.98 13.44 -14.22
CA ASP A 187 -8.83 12.05 -13.82
C ASP A 187 -8.80 11.12 -15.05
N LEU A 188 -8.34 9.89 -14.84
CA LEU A 188 -8.05 8.97 -15.93
C LEU A 188 -9.21 8.00 -16.18
N SER A 189 -9.38 7.64 -17.45
CA SER A 189 -10.27 6.57 -17.89
C SER A 189 -9.47 5.32 -18.31
N TYR A 190 -10.10 4.16 -18.26
CA TYR A 190 -9.46 2.91 -18.67
C TYR A 190 -10.39 1.98 -19.43
N VAL A 191 -9.78 1.12 -20.23
CA VAL A 191 -10.43 -0.01 -20.88
C VAL A 191 -10.05 -1.31 -20.19
N MET A 192 -10.98 -2.25 -20.19
CA MET A 192 -10.82 -3.56 -19.57
C MET A 192 -10.89 -4.67 -20.61
N ASP A 193 -9.99 -5.65 -20.50
CA ASP A 193 -9.97 -6.86 -21.31
C ASP A 193 -11.01 -7.86 -20.77
N MET A 194 -12.14 -7.96 -21.44
CA MET A 194 -13.25 -8.82 -21.04
C MET A 194 -12.94 -10.31 -21.16
N SER A 195 -11.84 -10.69 -21.81
CA SER A 195 -11.40 -12.09 -21.88
C SER A 195 -11.00 -12.66 -20.52
N TYR A 196 -10.70 -11.81 -19.52
CA TYR A 196 -10.49 -12.20 -18.13
C TYR A 196 -11.68 -12.99 -17.58
N TYR A 197 -12.88 -12.53 -17.86
CA TYR A 197 -14.12 -13.13 -17.33
C TYR A 197 -14.53 -14.44 -18.00
N THR A 198 -13.91 -14.83 -19.10
CA THR A 198 -14.13 -16.17 -19.68
C THR A 198 -13.76 -17.30 -18.71
N ARG A 199 -12.83 -17.02 -17.78
CA ARG A 199 -12.41 -17.97 -16.75
C ARG A 199 -13.00 -17.66 -15.37
N HIS A 200 -13.79 -16.59 -15.27
CA HIS A 200 -14.35 -16.06 -14.02
C HIS A 200 -15.80 -15.61 -14.25
N GLU A 201 -16.60 -16.44 -14.94
CA GLU A 201 -18.00 -16.12 -15.26
C GLU A 201 -18.86 -15.94 -13.99
N ASP A 202 -18.57 -16.69 -12.95
CA ASP A 202 -19.15 -16.55 -11.64
C ASP A 202 -19.02 -15.13 -11.07
N MET A 203 -17.90 -14.45 -11.33
CA MET A 203 -17.72 -13.05 -10.91
C MET A 203 -18.67 -12.10 -11.63
N VAL A 204 -18.99 -12.35 -12.90
CA VAL A 204 -19.90 -11.48 -13.66
C VAL A 204 -21.32 -11.53 -13.08
N GLU A 205 -21.79 -12.73 -12.74
CA GLU A 205 -23.11 -12.91 -12.12
C GLU A 205 -23.18 -12.24 -10.72
N TRP A 206 -22.10 -12.30 -9.98
CA TRP A 206 -22.05 -11.82 -8.61
C TRP A 206 -21.89 -10.30 -8.49
N ILE A 207 -21.06 -9.71 -9.37
CA ILE A 207 -20.86 -8.27 -9.40
C ILE A 207 -22.10 -7.60 -10.05
N GLY A 208 -22.71 -8.22 -11.05
CA GLY A 208 -23.86 -7.67 -11.76
C GLY A 208 -23.46 -6.55 -12.72
N GLU A 209 -24.29 -5.51 -12.84
CA GLU A 209 -23.93 -4.34 -13.66
C GLU A 209 -22.78 -3.54 -13.04
N PRO A 210 -21.84 -2.99 -13.84
CA PRO A 210 -21.88 -2.93 -15.32
C PRO A 210 -21.32 -4.17 -16.02
N LEU A 211 -20.71 -5.11 -15.31
CA LEU A 211 -19.98 -6.22 -15.91
C LEU A 211 -20.88 -7.16 -16.72
N THR A 212 -22.12 -7.36 -16.28
CA THR A 212 -23.08 -8.23 -17.01
C THR A 212 -23.32 -7.72 -18.43
N SER A 213 -23.55 -6.42 -18.58
CA SER A 213 -23.77 -5.80 -19.90
C SER A 213 -22.50 -5.84 -20.76
N MET A 214 -21.34 -5.52 -20.16
CA MET A 214 -20.04 -5.56 -20.84
C MET A 214 -19.70 -6.98 -21.29
N TYR A 215 -19.91 -7.98 -20.44
CA TYR A 215 -19.62 -9.38 -20.78
C TYR A 215 -20.56 -9.94 -21.88
N ARG A 216 -21.85 -9.60 -21.85
CA ARG A 216 -22.78 -9.94 -22.95
C ARG A 216 -22.33 -9.33 -24.28
N GLN A 217 -21.87 -8.08 -24.25
CA GLN A 217 -21.33 -7.44 -25.45
C GLN A 217 -20.07 -8.15 -25.94
N TYR A 218 -19.17 -8.57 -25.05
CA TYR A 218 -18.00 -9.37 -25.38
C TYR A 218 -18.39 -10.71 -26.01
N GLN A 219 -19.37 -11.42 -25.44
CA GLN A 219 -19.85 -12.71 -25.99
C GLN A 219 -20.44 -12.58 -27.40
N SER A 220 -21.01 -11.42 -27.74
CA SER A 220 -21.55 -11.18 -29.10
C SER A 220 -20.46 -11.10 -30.18
N ASN A 221 -19.29 -10.57 -29.87
CA ASN A 221 -18.11 -10.54 -30.74
C ASN A 221 -16.83 -10.46 -29.88
N THR A 222 -16.20 -11.61 -29.65
CA THR A 222 -15.03 -11.74 -28.74
C THR A 222 -13.77 -11.04 -29.24
N THR A 223 -13.69 -10.70 -30.54
CA THR A 223 -12.52 -10.01 -31.10
C THR A 223 -12.66 -8.51 -31.02
N GLU A 224 -13.76 -7.95 -31.51
CA GLU A 224 -13.98 -6.51 -31.54
C GLU A 224 -14.33 -5.94 -30.16
N ASN A 225 -15.11 -6.68 -29.36
CA ASN A 225 -15.58 -6.25 -28.05
C ASN A 225 -14.68 -6.74 -26.90
N ARG A 226 -13.43 -7.13 -27.20
CA ARG A 226 -12.50 -7.61 -26.19
C ARG A 226 -12.11 -6.52 -25.19
N TRP A 227 -11.76 -5.35 -25.69
CA TRP A 227 -11.39 -4.20 -24.88
C TRP A 227 -12.57 -3.24 -24.81
N GLN A 228 -13.11 -3.06 -23.61
CA GLN A 228 -14.27 -2.19 -23.39
C GLN A 228 -13.95 -1.11 -22.38
N GLN A 229 -14.42 0.10 -22.65
CA GLN A 229 -14.27 1.20 -21.73
C GLN A 229 -15.15 0.97 -20.50
N MET A 230 -14.56 1.16 -19.33
CA MET A 230 -15.31 1.16 -18.08
C MET A 230 -16.30 2.33 -18.07
N PRO A 231 -17.58 2.09 -17.78
CA PRO A 231 -18.56 3.18 -17.69
C PRO A 231 -18.13 4.22 -16.66
N ASP A 232 -18.35 5.49 -17.01
CA ASP A 232 -17.79 6.64 -16.31
C ASP A 232 -18.15 6.68 -14.82
N GLU A 233 -19.37 6.30 -14.45
CA GLU A 233 -19.83 6.28 -13.06
C GLU A 233 -19.11 5.27 -12.18
N TYR A 234 -18.60 4.16 -12.77
CA TYR A 234 -17.86 3.11 -12.05
C TYR A 234 -16.35 3.26 -12.17
N CYS A 235 -15.88 4.10 -13.09
CA CYS A 235 -14.46 4.17 -13.46
C CYS A 235 -13.63 4.86 -12.37
N VAL A 236 -12.66 4.13 -11.79
CA VAL A 236 -11.63 4.66 -10.89
C VAL A 236 -10.27 4.30 -11.43
N CYS A 237 -9.46 5.30 -11.73
CA CYS A 237 -8.10 5.08 -12.19
C CYS A 237 -7.16 6.12 -11.58
N PHE A 238 -6.09 5.64 -10.94
CA PHE A 238 -5.03 6.47 -10.38
C PHE A 238 -3.68 6.02 -10.90
N LYS A 239 -2.81 6.95 -11.27
CA LYS A 239 -1.47 6.67 -11.79
C LYS A 239 -0.44 7.59 -11.15
N VAL A 240 0.69 7.02 -10.73
CA VAL A 240 1.77 7.77 -10.09
C VAL A 240 2.63 8.50 -11.12
N ASN A 241 3.16 7.79 -12.12
CA ASN A 241 3.95 8.40 -13.20
C ASN A 241 3.01 8.94 -14.28
N ILE A 242 2.68 10.22 -14.20
CA ILE A 242 1.73 10.88 -15.11
C ILE A 242 2.35 11.35 -16.44
N ASP A 243 3.63 11.18 -16.62
CA ASP A 243 4.38 11.51 -17.84
C ASP A 243 4.24 10.44 -18.93
N ASP A 244 3.91 9.20 -18.57
CA ASP A 244 3.65 8.10 -19.49
C ASP A 244 2.35 7.36 -19.11
N TYR A 245 1.27 7.62 -19.83
CA TYR A 245 -0.03 6.97 -19.55
C TYR A 245 -0.12 5.53 -20.05
N GLU A 246 0.64 5.18 -21.08
CA GLU A 246 0.48 3.90 -21.76
C GLU A 246 1.13 2.75 -21.00
N ILE A 247 2.32 2.99 -20.44
CA ILE A 247 3.15 1.94 -19.85
C ILE A 247 3.24 2.13 -18.34
N PRO A 248 2.62 1.26 -17.53
CA PRO A 248 2.71 1.32 -16.07
C PRO A 248 4.03 0.69 -15.59
N LEU A 249 4.99 1.52 -15.22
CA LEU A 249 6.27 1.11 -14.65
C LEU A 249 6.30 1.41 -13.14
N PRO A 250 6.63 0.43 -12.29
CA PRO A 250 6.70 0.66 -10.85
C PRO A 250 7.56 1.89 -10.52
N PRO A 251 7.07 2.85 -9.72
CA PRO A 251 7.80 4.11 -9.45
C PRO A 251 9.19 3.90 -8.88
N TYR A 252 9.37 2.82 -8.14
CA TYR A 252 10.62 2.45 -7.48
C TYR A 252 11.40 1.34 -8.17
N MET A 253 11.18 1.11 -9.49
CA MET A 253 11.90 0.06 -10.22
C MET A 253 13.42 0.20 -10.15
N ASN A 254 13.93 1.43 -10.09
CA ASN A 254 15.36 1.72 -9.98
C ASN A 254 15.98 1.22 -8.68
N LEU A 255 15.18 1.01 -7.63
CA LEU A 255 15.62 0.50 -6.33
C LEU A 255 15.66 -1.04 -6.28
N PHE A 256 15.08 -1.74 -7.24
CA PHE A 256 14.93 -3.20 -7.18
C PHE A 256 16.27 -3.92 -7.04
N ASN A 257 17.32 -3.44 -7.69
CA ASN A 257 18.65 -4.03 -7.55
C ASN A 257 19.20 -3.86 -6.12
N SER A 258 19.03 -2.68 -5.54
CA SER A 258 19.47 -2.38 -4.17
C SER A 258 18.64 -3.19 -3.13
N LEU A 259 17.34 -3.37 -3.37
CA LEU A 259 16.47 -4.16 -2.51
C LEU A 259 16.78 -5.65 -2.53
N ILE A 260 17.12 -6.21 -3.70
CA ILE A 260 17.57 -7.61 -3.82
C ILE A 260 18.93 -7.78 -3.14
N ASN A 261 19.86 -6.83 -3.31
CA ASN A 261 21.14 -6.86 -2.62
C ASN A 261 20.98 -6.80 -1.09
N LEU A 262 20.06 -5.97 -0.60
CA LEU A 262 19.76 -5.86 0.84
C LEU A 262 19.21 -7.19 1.38
N ALA A 263 18.27 -7.82 0.67
CA ALA A 263 17.73 -9.12 1.06
C ALA A 263 18.82 -10.23 1.11
N ASP A 264 19.74 -10.23 0.11
CA ASP A 264 20.87 -11.15 0.11
C ASP A 264 21.81 -10.92 1.30
N LEU A 265 22.05 -9.64 1.69
CA LEU A 265 22.86 -9.30 2.86
C LEU A 265 22.19 -9.74 4.17
N GLU A 266 20.88 -9.58 4.28
CA GLU A 266 20.09 -10.06 5.43
C GLU A 266 20.16 -11.59 5.55
N ASP A 267 20.04 -12.32 4.43
CA ASP A 267 20.14 -13.78 4.40
C ASP A 267 21.57 -14.25 4.78
N ILE A 268 22.62 -13.58 4.30
CA ILE A 268 24.01 -13.85 4.66
C ILE A 268 24.25 -13.60 6.14
N GLN A 269 23.72 -12.51 6.69
CA GLN A 269 23.83 -12.20 8.11
C GLN A 269 23.17 -13.27 8.96
N ALA A 270 21.96 -13.70 8.58
CA ALA A 270 21.25 -14.77 9.31
C ALA A 270 22.06 -16.07 9.34
N VAL A 271 22.69 -16.47 8.22
CA VAL A 271 23.56 -17.64 8.15
C VAL A 271 24.83 -17.45 9.00
N ALA A 272 25.42 -16.25 8.98
CA ALA A 272 26.58 -15.94 9.80
C ALA A 272 26.25 -15.99 11.31
N ASP A 273 25.08 -15.41 11.69
CA ASP A 273 24.61 -15.45 13.08
C ASP A 273 24.31 -16.88 13.54
N GLU A 274 23.73 -17.72 12.67
CA GLU A 274 23.55 -19.15 12.94
C GLU A 274 24.91 -19.85 13.08
N ALA A 275 25.85 -19.60 12.17
CA ALA A 275 27.21 -20.19 12.24
C ALA A 275 27.97 -19.75 13.50
N ASN A 276 27.76 -18.53 14.00
CA ASN A 276 28.37 -18.03 15.22
C ASN A 276 27.87 -18.72 16.50
N ILE A 277 26.70 -19.37 16.44
CA ILE A 277 26.17 -20.18 17.55
C ILE A 277 26.95 -21.49 17.68
N TYR A 278 27.41 -22.04 16.55
CA TYR A 278 28.19 -23.29 16.55
C TYR A 278 29.62 -22.99 16.96
N LYS A 279 30.02 -23.51 18.11
CA LYS A 279 31.38 -23.40 18.65
C LYS A 279 32.02 -24.80 18.65
N LEU A 280 33.26 -24.86 18.22
CA LEU A 280 34.07 -26.05 18.35
C LEU A 280 35.03 -25.85 19.53
N VAL A 281 34.86 -26.63 20.57
CA VAL A 281 35.81 -26.69 21.70
C VAL A 281 36.81 -27.82 21.46
N THR A 282 38.07 -27.47 21.39
CA THR A 282 39.13 -28.47 21.23
C THR A 282 39.80 -28.72 22.57
N ALA A 283 39.92 -29.99 22.95
CA ALA A 283 40.72 -30.44 24.10
C ALA A 283 41.99 -31.09 23.58
N THR A 284 43.14 -30.59 24.03
CA THR A 284 44.45 -31.15 23.66
C THR A 284 44.97 -32.02 24.77
N ILE A 285 45.37 -33.25 24.46
CA ILE A 285 46.04 -34.12 25.40
C ILE A 285 47.52 -33.71 25.43
N PRO A 286 48.08 -33.24 26.57
CA PRO A 286 49.45 -32.80 26.62
C PRO A 286 50.40 -33.99 26.43
N LEU A 287 51.45 -33.79 25.63
CA LEU A 287 52.51 -34.72 25.39
C LEU A 287 53.61 -34.57 26.44
N SER A 288 54.28 -35.67 26.81
CA SER A 288 55.42 -35.63 27.68
C SER A 288 56.65 -35.03 26.98
N ASN A 289 57.39 -34.17 27.68
CA ASN A 289 58.63 -33.59 27.17
C ASN A 289 59.88 -34.48 27.31
N ASP A 290 59.72 -35.75 27.75
CA ASP A 290 60.87 -36.66 27.86
C ASP A 290 61.32 -37.13 26.46
N GLN A 291 62.63 -36.94 26.20
CA GLN A 291 63.22 -37.07 24.87
C GLN A 291 63.36 -38.54 24.34
N ASP A 292 62.89 -39.56 25.06
CA ASP A 292 63.14 -40.95 24.73
C ASP A 292 61.94 -41.75 24.19
N GLY A 293 60.82 -41.14 23.90
CA GLY A 293 59.71 -41.93 23.39
C GLY A 293 58.81 -41.15 22.46
N VAL A 294 58.53 -41.71 21.30
CA VAL A 294 57.49 -41.23 20.38
C VAL A 294 56.10 -41.56 20.99
N ASP A 295 55.19 -40.63 21.09
CA ASP A 295 53.80 -40.82 21.56
C ASP A 295 53.59 -41.06 23.07
N GLN A 296 54.38 -40.45 23.94
CA GLN A 296 54.12 -40.49 25.38
C GLN A 296 53.16 -39.32 25.77
N PHE A 297 51.93 -39.67 26.15
CA PHE A 297 50.97 -38.72 26.70
C PHE A 297 51.21 -38.51 28.21
N LEU A 298 51.08 -37.32 28.70
CA LEU A 298 51.14 -36.96 30.12
C LEU A 298 49.99 -37.53 30.95
N VAL A 299 48.88 -37.84 30.29
CA VAL A 299 47.69 -38.43 30.89
C VAL A 299 47.34 -39.67 30.08
N ASP A 300 46.97 -40.75 30.78
CA ASP A 300 46.51 -41.95 30.15
C ASP A 300 45.37 -41.68 29.16
N PRO A 301 45.46 -42.10 27.88
CA PRO A 301 44.48 -41.79 26.86
C PRO A 301 43.05 -42.23 27.22
N ASP A 302 42.91 -43.40 27.90
CA ASP A 302 41.55 -43.86 28.28
C ASP A 302 40.92 -42.96 29.34
N THR A 303 41.73 -42.48 30.29
CA THR A 303 41.30 -41.50 31.30
C THR A 303 40.94 -40.17 30.67
N ALA A 304 41.70 -39.68 29.68
CA ALA A 304 41.43 -38.44 28.97
C ALA A 304 40.11 -38.54 28.18
N ILE A 305 39.85 -39.68 27.53
CA ILE A 305 38.62 -39.96 26.81
C ILE A 305 37.41 -40.00 27.76
N GLU A 306 37.55 -40.58 28.95
CA GLU A 306 36.47 -40.62 29.94
C GLU A 306 36.06 -39.21 30.40
N TYR A 307 37.04 -38.34 30.72
CA TYR A 307 36.78 -36.96 31.06
C TYR A 307 36.20 -36.17 29.90
N TYR A 308 36.68 -36.42 28.68
CA TYR A 308 36.16 -35.81 27.47
C TYR A 308 34.69 -36.18 27.25
N ASN A 309 34.32 -37.44 27.35
CA ASN A 309 32.94 -37.88 27.19
C ASN A 309 32.01 -37.23 28.24
N LYS A 310 32.45 -37.19 29.51
CA LYS A 310 31.69 -36.46 30.55
C LYS A 310 31.53 -34.97 30.26
N PHE A 311 32.55 -34.36 29.64
CA PHE A 311 32.52 -32.98 29.22
C PHE A 311 31.54 -32.79 28.04
N VAL A 312 31.60 -33.65 27.01
CA VAL A 312 30.69 -33.63 25.85
C VAL A 312 29.26 -33.80 26.28
N ASP A 313 28.98 -34.74 27.21
CA ASP A 313 27.63 -34.96 27.75
C ASP A 313 27.06 -33.74 28.51
N SER A 314 27.91 -32.83 28.93
CA SER A 314 27.50 -31.57 29.60
C SER A 314 27.33 -30.39 28.66
N LEU A 315 27.73 -30.52 27.39
CA LEU A 315 27.62 -29.43 26.40
C LEU A 315 26.23 -29.38 25.78
N PRO A 316 25.72 -28.19 25.45
CA PRO A 316 24.54 -28.04 24.63
C PRO A 316 24.76 -28.61 23.23
N ASP A 317 23.66 -29.04 22.57
CA ASP A 317 23.67 -29.70 21.24
C ASP A 317 24.32 -28.87 20.11
N TYR A 318 24.45 -27.57 20.30
CA TYR A 318 25.05 -26.64 19.31
C TYR A 318 26.55 -26.41 19.53
N ILE A 319 27.18 -27.09 20.52
CA ILE A 319 28.64 -27.04 20.76
C ILE A 319 29.23 -28.38 20.39
N ALA A 320 30.04 -28.38 19.34
CA ALA A 320 30.84 -29.56 19.00
C ALA A 320 32.15 -29.59 19.85
N ALA A 321 32.56 -30.75 20.25
CA ALA A 321 33.85 -30.93 20.91
C ALA A 321 34.72 -31.92 20.13
N ALA A 322 36.02 -31.69 20.11
CA ALA A 322 37.01 -32.59 19.53
C ALA A 322 38.19 -32.79 20.48
N ILE A 323 38.66 -34.00 20.58
CA ILE A 323 39.90 -34.31 21.29
C ILE A 323 41.01 -34.60 20.27
N THR A 324 42.18 -34.00 20.47
CA THR A 324 43.27 -34.07 19.51
C THR A 324 44.59 -34.06 20.25
N PRO A 325 45.61 -34.87 19.84
CA PRO A 325 46.94 -34.83 20.40
C PRO A 325 47.77 -33.61 19.92
N ILE A 326 47.28 -32.90 18.92
CA ILE A 326 47.95 -31.73 18.36
C ILE A 326 47.16 -30.48 18.78
N PRO A 327 47.78 -29.41 19.26
CA PRO A 327 47.07 -28.17 19.54
C PRO A 327 46.45 -27.64 18.24
N LEU A 328 45.13 -27.59 18.21
CA LEU A 328 44.37 -26.96 17.16
C LEU A 328 43.94 -25.60 17.68
N ASP A 329 44.18 -24.56 16.88
CA ASP A 329 43.58 -23.27 17.13
C ASP A 329 42.06 -23.41 17.00
N VAL A 330 41.34 -22.80 17.94
CA VAL A 330 39.88 -22.76 17.88
C VAL A 330 39.50 -21.97 16.62
N LEU A 331 39.03 -22.68 15.59
CA LEU A 331 38.41 -22.06 14.45
C LEU A 331 37.06 -21.51 14.92
N THR A 332 37.04 -20.26 15.35
CA THR A 332 35.82 -19.48 15.44
C THR A 332 35.41 -19.15 14.01
N PHE A 333 34.33 -19.76 13.55
CA PHE A 333 33.80 -19.53 12.19
C PHE A 333 33.28 -18.09 11.98
N GLY A 334 33.50 -17.16 12.92
CA GLY A 334 32.87 -15.86 12.91
C GLY A 334 33.73 -14.62 13.18
N ASP A 335 35.00 -14.75 13.55
CA ASP A 335 35.73 -13.59 14.14
C ASP A 335 36.23 -12.55 13.11
N ASP A 336 36.38 -12.88 11.82
CA ASP A 336 36.91 -11.95 10.83
C ASP A 336 35.90 -11.55 9.71
N GLN A 337 34.69 -12.08 9.74
CA GLN A 337 33.65 -11.74 8.78
C GLN A 337 32.30 -11.49 9.46
N ALA A 338 32.29 -10.84 10.60
CA ALA A 338 31.08 -10.22 11.09
C ALA A 338 30.58 -9.35 9.94
N THR A 339 29.52 -9.82 9.30
CA THR A 339 28.87 -9.01 8.28
C THR A 339 28.55 -7.72 8.97
N ASP A 340 29.30 -6.71 8.63
CA ASP A 340 29.32 -5.45 9.33
C ASP A 340 27.88 -4.96 9.40
N VAL A 341 27.27 -4.93 10.59
CA VAL A 341 25.90 -4.41 10.80
C VAL A 341 25.76 -3.07 10.11
N ASN A 342 26.85 -2.32 10.00
CA ASN A 342 26.96 -1.12 9.22
C ASN A 342 26.69 -1.33 7.71
N LYS A 343 26.93 -2.51 7.12
CA LYS A 343 26.65 -2.76 5.70
C LYS A 343 25.16 -2.82 5.43
N ILE A 344 24.37 -3.47 6.28
CA ILE A 344 22.91 -3.54 6.16
C ILE A 344 22.32 -2.13 6.40
N GLU A 345 22.78 -1.43 7.43
CA GLU A 345 22.36 -0.07 7.71
C GLU A 345 22.68 0.88 6.55
N ASN A 346 23.89 0.82 5.99
CA ASN A 346 24.29 1.62 4.85
C ASN A 346 23.50 1.27 3.58
N ALA A 347 23.23 -0.02 3.33
CA ALA A 347 22.39 -0.45 2.22
C ALA A 347 20.96 0.06 2.37
N THR A 348 20.39 0.01 3.57
CA THR A 348 19.07 0.55 3.89
C THR A 348 19.03 2.07 3.71
N LYS A 349 20.02 2.80 4.20
CA LYS A 349 20.15 4.24 3.98
C LYS A 349 20.25 4.58 2.49
N THR A 350 20.99 3.79 1.72
CA THR A 350 21.10 3.98 0.26
C THR A 350 19.75 3.83 -0.41
N VAL A 351 18.92 2.85 -0.03
CA VAL A 351 17.56 2.69 -0.57
C VAL A 351 16.72 3.94 -0.31
N PHE A 352 16.70 4.44 0.93
CA PHE A 352 15.91 5.64 1.25
C PHE A 352 16.44 6.90 0.58
N ASN A 353 17.77 7.09 0.51
CA ASN A 353 18.38 8.25 -0.15
C ASN A 353 18.10 8.30 -1.66
N THR A 354 18.02 7.14 -2.31
CA THR A 354 17.77 7.05 -3.76
C THR A 354 16.29 6.97 -4.12
N SER A 355 15.39 6.88 -3.13
CA SER A 355 13.95 6.78 -3.37
C SER A 355 13.32 8.08 -3.92
N GLY A 356 14.00 9.21 -3.82
CA GLY A 356 13.52 10.53 -4.25
C GLY A 356 12.52 11.19 -3.31
N GLY A 357 11.88 10.42 -2.44
CA GLY A 357 11.01 10.84 -1.34
C GLY A 357 11.34 10.01 -0.10
N ALA A 358 10.49 10.09 0.92
CA ALA A 358 10.66 9.33 2.17
C ALA A 358 11.93 9.69 2.98
N GLN A 359 12.32 10.95 2.96
CA GLN A 359 13.46 11.45 3.74
C GLN A 359 13.27 11.24 5.25
N LEU A 360 12.01 11.26 5.71
CA LEU A 360 11.66 10.97 7.10
C LEU A 360 12.02 9.55 7.54
N LEU A 361 12.08 8.61 6.61
CA LEU A 361 12.46 7.22 6.90
C LEU A 361 13.97 7.09 7.16
N ASN A 362 14.77 8.08 6.73
CA ASN A 362 16.21 8.17 6.94
C ASN A 362 16.56 9.17 8.04
N SER A 363 15.88 9.09 9.19
CA SER A 363 15.95 10.06 10.27
C SER A 363 17.36 10.27 10.88
N SER A 364 18.28 9.33 10.70
CA SER A 364 19.66 9.45 11.21
C SER A 364 20.49 10.55 10.52
N SER A 365 20.07 11.04 9.35
CA SER A 365 20.77 12.08 8.59
C SER A 365 20.15 13.47 8.76
N ILE A 366 18.98 13.58 9.41
CA ILE A 366 18.28 14.85 9.56
C ILE A 366 18.45 15.36 10.99
N SER A 367 19.14 16.49 11.16
CA SER A 367 19.30 17.16 12.44
C SER A 367 18.72 18.56 12.40
N GLY A 368 17.99 18.92 13.48
CA GLY A 368 17.37 20.24 13.64
C GLY A 368 15.92 20.33 13.16
N THR A 369 15.12 21.12 13.88
CA THR A 369 13.67 21.25 13.68
C THR A 369 13.31 21.76 12.28
N THR A 370 14.08 22.72 11.75
CA THR A 370 13.84 23.33 10.42
C THR A 370 14.11 22.32 9.31
N ALA A 371 15.17 21.51 9.43
CA ALA A 371 15.49 20.47 8.46
C ALA A 371 14.40 19.37 8.44
N TRP A 372 13.90 18.99 9.60
CA TRP A 372 12.76 18.08 9.74
C TRP A 372 11.51 18.60 9.04
N GLN A 373 11.13 19.84 9.29
CA GLN A 373 9.97 20.46 8.63
C GLN A 373 10.14 20.54 7.11
N GLY A 374 11.36 20.84 6.65
CA GLY A 374 11.68 20.82 5.22
C GLY A 374 11.54 19.43 4.59
N ALA A 375 12.04 18.40 5.28
CA ALA A 375 11.93 17.02 4.83
C ALA A 375 10.46 16.55 4.76
N ILE A 376 9.64 16.87 5.77
CA ILE A 376 8.21 16.55 5.78
C ILE A 376 7.51 17.20 4.57
N LYS A 377 7.71 18.49 4.33
CA LYS A 377 7.10 19.21 3.21
C LYS A 377 7.53 18.65 1.86
N PHE A 378 8.79 18.26 1.72
CA PHE A 378 9.29 17.64 0.51
C PHE A 378 8.65 16.28 0.26
N ASP A 379 8.64 15.40 1.26
CA ASP A 379 8.04 14.08 1.17
C ASP A 379 6.53 14.16 0.90
N GLU A 380 5.84 15.11 1.56
CA GLU A 380 4.42 15.39 1.34
C GLU A 380 4.18 15.82 -0.12
N LYS A 381 4.96 16.78 -0.62
CA LYS A 381 4.85 17.23 -2.02
C LYS A 381 5.11 16.12 -3.02
N TYR A 382 6.13 15.31 -2.78
CA TYR A 382 6.45 14.17 -3.62
C TYR A 382 5.30 13.16 -3.67
N ALA A 383 4.75 12.79 -2.51
CA ALA A 383 3.70 11.79 -2.42
C ALA A 383 2.33 12.27 -2.97
N THR A 384 2.03 13.57 -2.82
CA THR A 384 0.70 14.12 -3.17
C THR A 384 0.62 14.62 -4.61
N SER A 385 1.74 14.97 -5.24
CA SER A 385 1.79 15.70 -6.51
C SER A 385 1.00 15.07 -7.65
N SER A 386 0.99 13.74 -7.77
CA SER A 386 0.27 13.04 -8.84
C SER A 386 -1.11 12.56 -8.42
N LEU A 387 -1.25 11.96 -7.24
CA LEU A 387 -2.47 11.26 -6.83
C LEU A 387 -3.53 12.21 -6.25
N LEU A 388 -3.14 13.26 -5.55
CA LEU A 388 -4.09 14.19 -4.93
C LEU A 388 -4.95 14.95 -5.96
N PRO A 389 -4.41 15.53 -7.05
CA PRO A 389 -5.20 16.13 -8.11
C PRO A 389 -6.15 15.15 -8.80
N GLN A 390 -5.70 13.91 -9.07
CA GLN A 390 -6.52 12.86 -9.66
C GLN A 390 -7.67 12.47 -8.73
N THR A 391 -7.40 12.38 -7.42
CA THR A 391 -8.42 12.11 -6.39
C THR A 391 -9.47 13.23 -6.36
N GLN A 392 -9.04 14.48 -6.38
CA GLN A 392 -9.96 15.64 -6.43
C GLN A 392 -10.83 15.61 -7.70
N ALA A 393 -10.21 15.35 -8.85
CA ALA A 393 -10.90 15.26 -10.12
C ALA A 393 -11.94 14.13 -10.12
N TYR A 394 -11.52 12.94 -9.68
CA TYR A 394 -12.41 11.80 -9.53
C TYR A 394 -13.60 12.09 -8.62
N LEU A 395 -13.37 12.63 -7.42
CA LEU A 395 -14.45 12.94 -6.48
C LEU A 395 -15.46 13.91 -7.08
N ASN A 396 -15.01 14.98 -7.74
CA ASN A 396 -15.90 15.94 -8.38
C ASN A 396 -16.70 15.31 -9.54
N ARG A 397 -16.09 14.44 -10.32
CA ARG A 397 -16.79 13.69 -11.37
C ARG A 397 -17.80 12.71 -10.77
N PHE A 398 -17.39 11.89 -9.80
CA PHE A 398 -18.26 10.93 -9.13
C PHE A 398 -19.49 11.61 -8.51
N LEU A 399 -19.30 12.70 -7.79
CA LEU A 399 -20.39 13.45 -7.19
C LEU A 399 -21.39 14.00 -8.23
N SER A 400 -20.95 14.31 -9.45
CA SER A 400 -21.85 14.77 -10.52
C SER A 400 -22.84 13.70 -10.97
N TYR A 401 -22.56 12.42 -10.74
CA TYR A 401 -23.50 11.33 -10.99
C TYR A 401 -24.45 11.07 -9.81
N GLN A 402 -24.04 11.42 -8.59
CA GLN A 402 -24.79 11.12 -7.38
C GLN A 402 -25.70 12.28 -6.93
N VAL A 403 -25.30 13.51 -7.19
CA VAL A 403 -25.97 14.71 -6.70
C VAL A 403 -26.27 15.69 -7.85
N SER A 404 -27.49 16.20 -7.92
CA SER A 404 -27.82 17.26 -8.88
C SER A 404 -27.14 18.56 -8.46
N ASN A 405 -26.25 19.09 -9.30
CA ASN A 405 -25.42 20.28 -9.05
C ASN A 405 -24.60 20.18 -7.73
N PRO A 406 -23.68 19.21 -7.62
CA PRO A 406 -22.95 18.99 -6.38
C PRO A 406 -22.07 20.19 -6.02
N ALA A 407 -21.84 20.37 -4.72
CA ALA A 407 -20.81 21.28 -4.24
C ALA A 407 -19.43 20.79 -4.70
N LYS A 408 -18.49 21.71 -4.91
CA LYS A 408 -17.16 21.37 -5.38
C LYS A 408 -16.28 20.89 -4.22
N VAL A 409 -15.66 19.73 -4.38
CA VAL A 409 -14.64 19.24 -3.44
C VAL A 409 -13.28 19.74 -3.86
N LYS A 410 -12.57 20.36 -2.92
CA LYS A 410 -11.16 20.73 -3.06
C LYS A 410 -10.36 19.94 -2.03
N MET A 411 -9.44 19.12 -2.49
CA MET A 411 -8.49 18.43 -1.61
C MET A 411 -7.41 19.40 -1.12
N LEU A 412 -7.07 19.31 0.15
CA LEU A 412 -6.04 20.15 0.75
C LEU A 412 -4.70 19.38 0.72
N GLU A 413 -3.65 20.06 0.28
CA GLU A 413 -2.31 19.51 0.23
C GLU A 413 -1.73 19.49 1.64
N THR A 414 -2.02 18.44 2.38
CA THR A 414 -1.55 18.22 3.75
C THR A 414 -1.48 16.72 4.04
N SER A 415 -0.56 16.38 4.92
CA SER A 415 -0.37 15.03 5.43
C SER A 415 -0.80 14.95 6.91
N PRO A 416 -0.90 13.75 7.49
CA PRO A 416 -1.10 13.59 8.93
C PRO A 416 -0.08 14.34 9.79
N TYR A 417 1.14 14.58 9.26
CA TYR A 417 2.21 15.30 9.97
C TYR A 417 2.08 16.82 9.91
N THR A 418 1.54 17.37 8.83
CA THR A 418 1.43 18.83 8.61
C THR A 418 0.04 19.39 8.89
N LYS A 419 -0.95 18.54 9.08
CA LYS A 419 -2.36 18.93 9.34
C LYS A 419 -2.52 19.92 10.51
N SER A 420 -1.77 19.71 11.61
CA SER A 420 -1.82 20.61 12.76
C SER A 420 -1.24 21.98 12.45
N THR A 421 -0.21 22.06 11.60
CA THR A 421 0.40 23.30 11.14
C THR A 421 -0.55 24.06 10.22
N LEU A 422 -1.13 23.37 9.22
CA LEU A 422 -2.14 23.95 8.34
C LEU A 422 -3.32 24.53 9.13
N LYS A 423 -3.79 23.81 10.15
CA LYS A 423 -4.87 24.30 11.01
C LYS A 423 -4.50 25.58 11.75
N LYS A 424 -3.26 25.69 12.26
CA LYS A 424 -2.79 26.92 12.90
C LYS A 424 -2.71 28.07 11.93
N GLU A 425 -2.17 27.87 10.74
CA GLU A 425 -2.09 28.87 9.67
C GLU A 425 -3.49 29.38 9.31
N LEU A 426 -4.48 28.49 9.11
CA LEU A 426 -5.86 28.87 8.82
C LEU A 426 -6.53 29.63 9.97
N LEU A 427 -6.22 29.30 11.23
CA LEU A 427 -6.74 30.01 12.39
C LEU A 427 -6.14 31.43 12.49
N GLU A 428 -4.85 31.59 12.19
CA GLU A 428 -4.18 32.89 12.14
C GLU A 428 -4.77 33.75 11.02
N GLU A 429 -4.97 33.20 9.81
CA GLU A 429 -5.65 33.87 8.70
C GLU A 429 -7.06 34.35 9.07
N ALA A 430 -7.82 33.51 9.82
CA ALA A 430 -9.16 33.87 10.27
C ALA A 430 -9.14 35.09 11.23
N GLN A 431 -8.08 35.29 12.01
CA GLN A 431 -7.92 36.49 12.86
C GLN A 431 -7.78 37.77 12.02
N TYR A 432 -7.25 37.67 10.81
CA TYR A 432 -7.18 38.78 9.86
C TYR A 432 -8.44 38.95 9.00
N GLY A 433 -9.54 38.23 9.33
CA GLY A 433 -10.84 38.39 8.65
C GLY A 433 -10.99 37.51 7.41
N ILE A 434 -10.08 36.58 7.13
CA ILE A 434 -10.22 35.63 6.03
C ILE A 434 -11.25 34.54 6.42
N PRO A 435 -12.31 34.29 5.60
CA PRO A 435 -13.41 33.42 5.99
C PRO A 435 -13.05 31.92 5.87
N ASN A 436 -12.16 31.42 6.71
CA ASN A 436 -11.68 30.04 6.71
C ASN A 436 -12.48 29.07 7.59
N ALA A 437 -13.57 29.54 8.22
CA ALA A 437 -14.35 28.74 9.19
C ALA A 437 -14.82 27.39 8.61
N LEU A 438 -15.27 27.35 7.36
CA LEU A 438 -15.74 26.14 6.68
C LEU A 438 -14.60 25.13 6.52
N VAL A 439 -13.43 25.59 6.09
CA VAL A 439 -12.26 24.74 5.88
C VAL A 439 -11.77 24.16 7.20
N ILE A 440 -11.73 24.99 8.27
CA ILE A 440 -11.34 24.58 9.62
C ILE A 440 -12.28 23.51 10.17
N ASN A 441 -13.61 23.70 9.98
CA ASN A 441 -14.62 22.72 10.40
C ASN A 441 -14.44 21.38 9.67
N ASN A 442 -14.26 21.43 8.36
CA ASN A 442 -14.04 20.23 7.56
C ASN A 442 -12.75 19.48 7.98
N LEU A 443 -11.67 20.21 8.26
CA LEU A 443 -10.43 19.62 8.79
C LEU A 443 -10.60 18.97 10.17
N ASN A 444 -11.55 19.44 10.97
CA ASN A 444 -11.88 18.88 12.28
C ASN A 444 -12.87 17.70 12.18
N GLY A 445 -13.40 17.41 10.99
CA GLY A 445 -14.44 16.39 10.78
C GLY A 445 -15.84 16.85 11.20
N PHE A 446 -16.03 18.15 11.45
CA PHE A 446 -17.34 18.73 11.64
C PHE A 446 -17.88 19.21 10.28
N ASN A 447 -18.78 18.44 9.74
CA ASN A 447 -19.44 18.74 8.45
C ASN A 447 -20.85 19.28 8.70
#